data_0a2c098879feff6c02d1598917cf8bec
#
_entry.id   0a2c098879feff6c02d1598917cf8bec
#
_cell.length_a   1.000
_cell.length_b   1.000
_cell.length_c   1.000
_cell.angle_alpha   90.00
_cell.angle_beta   90.00
_cell.angle_gamma   90.00
#
_symmetry.space_group_name_H-M   'P 1'
#
loop_
_entity.id
_entity.type
_entity.pdbx_description
1 polymer ?
#
loop_
_entity_poly.entity_id
_entity_poly.type
_entity_poly.pdbx_seq_one_letter_code
_entity_poly.pdbx_strand_id
1 'polypeptide(L)'
;MIPASADSKANLELSEARAAKKVTLIGALVNALNGVIKILIGFWANSHALIADGIHSLSDLFSDLLVLAATHFGRQKPDQDHPYGHDRYETLATLLLGALLIAVAGALIWDSIQRLRQPGDLVIPGAVALVVALASIASKEWIYHYTLRIARKINSKLLEANAWHHRTDSLSSIVVFIAVGGALLGFTWLDQAAAIIVGLMVARIGIKLIWNSLKELVDTALPEQETEQIRKAAQSIPGVRDVHHLRTRTMGSRSLLDIHLQVAPHISVSEGHEIGVWVARHLRDQFDHISDVTFHIDPEDDAETDNPDPDKMLPLRPDVQTLLHERWEGEDHYEKAHQTTLHYLDEQIDVDLFYRVDQLPIEEVEHLEVRLKAAAKDLAWLRRVRVWVGG
;
A
#
# COMPACT_ATOMS: atom_id res chain seq x y z
N MET A 1 24.57 -11.89 34.87
CA MET A 1 24.14 -10.64 34.20
C MET A 1 22.71 -10.38 34.63
N ILE A 2 22.48 -9.32 35.38
CA ILE A 2 21.14 -8.90 35.82
C ILE A 2 20.44 -8.30 34.58
N PRO A 3 19.25 -8.76 34.15
CA PRO A 3 18.54 -8.15 33.03
C PRO A 3 18.17 -6.70 33.42
N ALA A 4 18.46 -5.76 32.54
CA ALA A 4 18.06 -4.36 32.71
C ALA A 4 16.53 -4.31 32.94
N SER A 5 16.11 -3.55 33.95
CA SER A 5 14.68 -3.42 34.30
C SER A 5 13.89 -2.84 33.10
N ALA A 6 12.63 -3.24 32.95
CA ALA A 6 11.73 -2.77 31.87
C ALA A 6 11.73 -1.24 31.75
N ASP A 7 11.79 -0.53 32.88
CA ASP A 7 11.90 0.93 32.95
C ASP A 7 13.18 1.50 32.32
N SER A 8 14.30 0.76 32.40
CA SER A 8 15.58 1.18 31.80
C SER A 8 15.54 1.07 30.27
N LYS A 9 14.86 0.04 29.70
CA LYS A 9 14.66 -0.11 28.26
C LYS A 9 13.73 0.97 27.71
N ALA A 10 12.60 1.21 28.36
CA ALA A 10 11.64 2.24 27.96
C ALA A 10 12.27 3.65 27.97
N ASN A 11 13.07 3.97 28.98
CA ASN A 11 13.81 5.23 29.05
C ASN A 11 14.87 5.36 27.94
N LEU A 12 15.53 4.27 27.56
CA LEU A 12 16.50 4.25 26.46
C LEU A 12 15.80 4.52 25.12
N GLU A 13 14.72 3.81 24.81
CA GLU A 13 13.91 3.97 23.60
C GLU A 13 13.36 5.40 23.48
N LEU A 14 12.86 5.98 24.56
CA LEU A 14 12.39 7.37 24.60
C LEU A 14 13.53 8.36 24.33
N SER A 15 14.73 8.12 24.84
CA SER A 15 15.90 8.98 24.61
C SER A 15 16.37 8.91 23.15
N GLU A 16 16.35 7.73 22.55
CA GLU A 16 16.70 7.50 21.13
C GLU A 16 15.69 8.15 20.20
N ALA A 17 14.39 8.00 20.47
CA ALA A 17 13.33 8.67 19.71
C ALA A 17 13.43 10.21 19.77
N ARG A 18 13.76 10.77 20.94
CA ARG A 18 14.00 12.22 21.11
C ARG A 18 15.23 12.68 20.32
N ALA A 19 16.31 11.90 20.34
CA ALA A 19 17.53 12.21 19.60
C ALA A 19 17.27 12.18 18.09
N ALA A 20 16.56 11.16 17.60
CA ALA A 20 16.14 11.05 16.20
C ALA A 20 15.29 12.24 15.77
N LYS A 21 14.23 12.57 16.52
CA LYS A 21 13.35 13.72 16.25
C LYS A 21 14.11 15.05 16.21
N LYS A 22 15.03 15.25 17.15
CA LYS A 22 15.86 16.49 17.22
C LYS A 22 16.74 16.62 15.98
N VAL A 23 17.40 15.55 15.54
CA VAL A 23 18.28 15.57 14.35
C VAL A 23 17.48 15.85 13.09
N THR A 24 16.33 15.20 12.90
CA THR A 24 15.44 15.43 11.76
C THR A 24 14.93 16.88 11.71
N LEU A 25 14.53 17.44 12.86
CA LEU A 25 14.08 18.84 12.93
C LEU A 25 15.20 19.84 12.61
N ILE A 26 16.42 19.60 13.09
CA ILE A 26 17.58 20.43 12.75
C ILE A 26 17.90 20.34 11.26
N GLY A 27 17.85 19.15 10.66
CA GLY A 27 18.05 18.94 9.23
C GLY A 27 17.01 19.71 8.41
N ALA A 28 15.72 19.59 8.75
CA ALA A 28 14.65 20.32 8.09
C ALA A 28 14.82 21.84 8.19
N LEU A 29 15.21 22.36 9.35
CA LEU A 29 15.46 23.79 9.55
C LEU A 29 16.63 24.28 8.70
N VAL A 30 17.73 23.53 8.65
CA VAL A 30 18.91 23.86 7.81
C VAL A 30 18.54 23.85 6.32
N ASN A 31 17.77 22.86 5.86
CA ASN A 31 17.28 22.78 4.47
C ASN A 31 16.35 23.96 4.14
N ALA A 32 15.44 24.32 5.03
CA ALA A 32 14.55 25.47 4.87
C ALA A 32 15.34 26.78 4.72
N LEU A 33 16.25 27.02 5.64
CA LEU A 33 17.11 28.21 5.60
C LEU A 33 17.96 28.26 4.33
N ASN A 34 18.61 27.16 3.96
CA ASN A 34 19.39 27.09 2.72
C ASN A 34 18.51 27.37 1.50
N GLY A 35 17.33 26.75 1.39
CA GLY A 35 16.41 26.94 0.28
C GLY A 35 16.00 28.40 0.12
N VAL A 36 15.55 29.04 1.21
CA VAL A 36 15.13 30.46 1.21
C VAL A 36 16.30 31.39 0.89
N ILE A 37 17.44 31.23 1.55
CA ILE A 37 18.61 32.07 1.31
C ILE A 37 19.10 31.96 -0.14
N LYS A 38 19.16 30.74 -0.70
CA LYS A 38 19.56 30.51 -2.10
C LYS A 38 18.62 31.24 -3.08
N ILE A 39 17.31 31.16 -2.88
CA ILE A 39 16.36 31.83 -3.75
C ILE A 39 16.50 33.34 -3.66
N LEU A 40 16.52 33.90 -2.46
CA LEU A 40 16.62 35.36 -2.25
C LEU A 40 17.93 35.91 -2.81
N ILE A 41 19.05 35.28 -2.48
CA ILE A 41 20.36 35.73 -2.95
C ILE A 41 20.56 35.42 -4.44
N GLY A 42 20.04 34.29 -4.92
CA GLY A 42 20.05 33.94 -6.35
C GLY A 42 19.32 34.98 -7.18
N PHE A 43 18.18 35.50 -6.70
CA PHE A 43 17.45 36.57 -7.35
C PHE A 43 18.22 37.88 -7.32
N TRP A 44 18.78 38.24 -6.17
CA TRP A 44 19.53 39.49 -6.00
C TRP A 44 20.88 39.46 -6.77
N ALA A 45 21.55 38.32 -6.81
CA ALA A 45 22.84 38.12 -7.49
C ALA A 45 22.70 37.72 -8.97
N ASN A 46 21.50 37.65 -9.51
CA ASN A 46 21.22 37.20 -10.89
C ASN A 46 21.78 35.81 -11.23
N SER A 47 21.76 34.87 -10.30
CA SER A 47 22.16 33.48 -10.51
C SER A 47 20.95 32.55 -10.60
N HIS A 48 20.64 32.12 -11.83
CA HIS A 48 19.55 31.18 -12.09
C HIS A 48 19.83 29.77 -11.55
N ALA A 49 21.12 29.39 -11.59
CA ALA A 49 21.55 28.11 -10.98
C ALA A 49 21.30 28.08 -9.46
N LEU A 50 21.59 29.22 -8.76
CA LEU A 50 21.36 29.29 -7.31
C LEU A 50 19.87 29.29 -6.96
N ILE A 51 19.03 29.95 -7.78
CA ILE A 51 17.55 29.88 -7.63
C ILE A 51 17.05 28.45 -7.80
N ALA A 52 17.49 27.77 -8.86
CA ALA A 52 17.10 26.38 -9.13
C ALA A 52 17.49 25.43 -7.98
N ASP A 53 18.71 25.57 -7.44
CA ASP A 53 19.19 24.79 -6.29
C ASP A 53 18.43 25.14 -4.98
N GLY A 54 18.00 26.39 -4.82
CA GLY A 54 17.12 26.80 -3.73
C GLY A 54 15.74 26.14 -3.82
N ILE A 55 15.14 26.10 -5.00
CA ILE A 55 13.87 25.43 -5.26
C ILE A 55 14.00 23.91 -5.03
N HIS A 56 15.09 23.29 -5.47
CA HIS A 56 15.38 21.89 -5.17
C HIS A 56 15.41 21.63 -3.65
N SER A 57 16.13 22.44 -2.88
CA SER A 57 16.21 22.31 -1.43
C SER A 57 14.84 22.51 -0.72
N LEU A 58 13.98 23.41 -1.24
CA LEU A 58 12.62 23.58 -0.71
C LEU A 58 11.71 22.43 -1.13
N SER A 59 11.90 21.84 -2.31
CA SER A 59 11.12 20.68 -2.77
C SER A 59 11.25 19.49 -1.82
N ASP A 60 12.48 19.24 -1.34
CA ASP A 60 12.74 18.18 -0.36
C ASP A 60 12.03 18.46 0.96
N LEU A 61 12.10 19.71 1.45
CA LEU A 61 11.38 20.14 2.64
C LEU A 61 9.85 20.03 2.50
N PHE A 62 9.30 20.44 1.36
CA PHE A 62 7.87 20.32 1.10
C PHE A 62 7.41 18.87 1.03
N SER A 63 8.23 17.98 0.45
CA SER A 63 7.95 16.54 0.43
C SER A 63 7.92 15.98 1.86
N ASP A 64 8.87 16.34 2.72
CA ASP A 64 8.91 15.92 4.12
C ASP A 64 7.71 16.45 4.92
N LEU A 65 7.35 17.72 4.74
CA LEU A 65 6.17 18.33 5.40
C LEU A 65 4.87 17.69 4.93
N LEU A 66 4.79 17.34 3.65
CA LEU A 66 3.63 16.68 3.07
C LEU A 66 3.45 15.28 3.67
N VAL A 67 4.53 14.51 3.81
CA VAL A 67 4.50 13.21 4.50
C VAL A 67 4.05 13.36 5.95
N LEU A 68 4.53 14.39 6.66
CA LEU A 68 4.10 14.66 8.05
C LEU A 68 2.63 15.08 8.13
N ALA A 69 2.17 15.95 7.24
CA ALA A 69 0.77 16.36 7.19
C ALA A 69 -0.14 15.18 6.84
N ALA A 70 0.26 14.42 5.86
CA ALA A 70 -0.44 13.25 5.37
C ALA A 70 -0.58 12.18 6.45
N THR A 71 0.47 11.87 7.18
CA THR A 71 0.39 10.95 8.33
C THR A 71 -0.50 11.49 9.44
N HIS A 72 -0.70 12.79 9.54
CA HIS A 72 -1.64 13.37 10.51
C HIS A 72 -3.09 13.28 10.04
N PHE A 73 -3.37 13.67 8.79
CA PHE A 73 -4.72 13.66 8.21
C PHE A 73 -5.17 12.24 7.81
N GLY A 74 -4.30 11.43 7.23
CA GLY A 74 -4.59 10.05 6.84
C GLY A 74 -4.90 9.12 8.01
N ARG A 75 -4.46 9.46 9.24
CA ARG A 75 -4.81 8.74 10.48
C ARG A 75 -6.20 9.05 11.01
N GLN A 76 -6.96 9.95 10.38
CA GLN A 76 -8.36 10.13 10.75
C GLN A 76 -9.13 8.84 10.46
N LYS A 77 -9.95 8.44 11.44
CA LYS A 77 -10.75 7.23 11.31
C LYS A 77 -11.73 7.36 10.16
N PRO A 78 -12.11 6.24 9.53
CA PRO A 78 -13.22 6.20 8.60
C PRO A 78 -14.45 6.91 9.18
N ASP A 79 -15.16 7.68 8.34
CA ASP A 79 -16.42 8.35 8.64
C ASP A 79 -17.50 7.98 7.61
N GLN A 80 -18.67 8.61 7.69
CA GLN A 80 -19.80 8.31 6.80
C GLN A 80 -19.50 8.67 5.33
N ASP A 81 -18.72 9.74 5.10
CA ASP A 81 -18.39 10.22 3.76
C ASP A 81 -17.16 9.50 3.19
N HIS A 82 -16.28 9.00 4.07
CA HIS A 82 -15.03 8.29 3.73
C HIS A 82 -14.92 6.96 4.47
N PRO A 83 -15.68 5.92 4.04
CA PRO A 83 -15.73 4.62 4.73
C PRO A 83 -14.37 3.89 4.77
N TYR A 84 -13.48 4.15 3.82
CA TYR A 84 -12.12 3.60 3.77
C TYR A 84 -11.06 4.48 4.47
N GLY A 85 -11.46 5.64 5.01
CA GLY A 85 -10.56 6.60 5.63
C GLY A 85 -10.09 7.70 4.69
N HIS A 86 -9.11 8.49 5.14
CA HIS A 86 -8.69 9.73 4.48
C HIS A 86 -7.32 9.65 3.81
N ASP A 87 -6.71 8.48 3.72
CA ASP A 87 -5.33 8.32 3.22
C ASP A 87 -5.14 8.84 1.78
N ARG A 88 -6.17 8.79 0.92
CA ARG A 88 -6.11 9.28 -0.46
C ARG A 88 -5.94 10.81 -0.60
N TYR A 89 -6.21 11.58 0.46
CA TYR A 89 -5.87 13.01 0.49
C TYR A 89 -4.35 13.23 0.42
N GLU A 90 -3.57 12.33 1.02
CA GLU A 90 -2.10 12.32 0.90
C GLU A 90 -1.67 12.16 -0.56
N THR A 91 -2.23 11.17 -1.24
CA THR A 91 -1.94 10.87 -2.64
C THR A 91 -2.27 12.05 -3.54
N LEU A 92 -3.44 12.68 -3.33
CA LEU A 92 -3.86 13.88 -4.08
C LEU A 92 -2.90 15.05 -3.84
N ALA A 93 -2.54 15.32 -2.59
CA ALA A 93 -1.62 16.40 -2.25
C ALA A 93 -0.22 16.16 -2.85
N THR A 94 0.27 14.91 -2.84
CA THR A 94 1.53 14.51 -3.45
C THR A 94 1.50 14.71 -4.98
N LEU A 95 0.39 14.37 -5.62
CA LEU A 95 0.19 14.59 -7.05
C LEU A 95 0.22 16.09 -7.41
N LEU A 96 -0.48 16.92 -6.64
CA LEU A 96 -0.48 18.37 -6.83
C LEU A 96 0.89 18.99 -6.63
N LEU A 97 1.63 18.55 -5.60
CA LEU A 97 3.02 18.98 -5.39
C LEU A 97 3.90 18.59 -6.56
N GLY A 98 3.81 17.36 -7.04
CA GLY A 98 4.57 16.90 -8.21
C GLY A 98 4.28 17.75 -9.46
N ALA A 99 3.02 18.09 -9.71
CA ALA A 99 2.61 18.97 -10.81
C ALA A 99 3.19 20.39 -10.67
N LEU A 100 3.14 20.96 -9.46
CA LEU A 100 3.74 22.26 -9.17
C LEU A 100 5.24 22.26 -9.42
N LEU A 101 5.96 21.22 -8.97
CA LEU A 101 7.40 21.09 -9.18
C LEU A 101 7.77 21.03 -10.66
N ILE A 102 7.01 20.29 -11.48
CA ILE A 102 7.21 20.22 -12.93
C ILE A 102 6.98 21.58 -13.57
N ALA A 103 5.92 22.29 -13.17
CA ALA A 103 5.61 23.61 -13.70
C ALA A 103 6.74 24.62 -13.41
N VAL A 104 7.23 24.65 -12.15
CA VAL A 104 8.31 25.54 -11.73
C VAL A 104 9.63 25.18 -12.42
N ALA A 105 9.97 23.88 -12.48
CA ALA A 105 11.16 23.41 -13.17
C ALA A 105 11.10 23.73 -14.67
N GLY A 106 9.95 23.55 -15.31
CA GLY A 106 9.72 23.89 -16.70
C GLY A 106 9.93 25.38 -16.98
N ALA A 107 9.39 26.25 -16.10
CA ALA A 107 9.58 27.70 -16.20
C ALA A 107 11.05 28.10 -16.08
N LEU A 108 11.80 27.52 -15.11
CA LEU A 108 13.23 27.77 -14.93
C LEU A 108 14.07 27.32 -16.15
N ILE A 109 13.80 26.12 -16.64
CA ILE A 109 14.49 25.58 -17.82
C ILE A 109 14.20 26.46 -19.03
N TRP A 110 12.96 26.85 -19.24
CA TRP A 110 12.55 27.70 -20.35
C TRP A 110 13.26 29.07 -20.32
N ASP A 111 13.24 29.74 -19.17
CA ASP A 111 13.91 31.04 -18.98
C ASP A 111 15.41 30.91 -19.24
N SER A 112 16.06 29.86 -18.68
CA SER A 112 17.51 29.61 -18.89
C SER A 112 17.86 29.34 -20.37
N ILE A 113 17.00 28.59 -21.10
CA ILE A 113 17.20 28.35 -22.54
C ILE A 113 17.05 29.64 -23.33
N GLN A 114 16.06 30.50 -23.01
CA GLN A 114 15.90 31.79 -23.71
C GLN A 114 17.11 32.71 -23.53
N ARG A 115 17.66 32.76 -22.31
CA ARG A 115 18.88 33.52 -22.01
C ARG A 115 20.12 32.97 -22.76
N LEU A 116 20.26 31.66 -22.88
CA LEU A 116 21.34 31.06 -23.67
C LEU A 116 21.23 31.38 -25.16
N ARG A 117 20.04 31.62 -25.70
CA ARG A 117 19.84 32.04 -27.09
C ARG A 117 20.23 33.50 -27.36
N GLN A 118 20.37 34.32 -26.30
CA GLN A 118 20.74 35.71 -26.36
C GLN A 118 22.03 35.96 -25.54
N PRO A 119 23.19 35.50 -26.01
CA PRO A 119 24.44 35.54 -25.23
C PRO A 119 24.90 36.95 -24.84
N GLY A 120 24.45 37.97 -25.59
CA GLY A 120 24.79 39.37 -25.31
C GLY A 120 24.12 39.92 -24.03
N ASP A 121 23.05 39.29 -23.57
CA ASP A 121 22.28 39.73 -22.40
C ASP A 121 22.59 38.91 -21.13
N LEU A 122 23.57 38.00 -21.20
CA LEU A 122 23.97 37.19 -20.06
C LEU A 122 24.66 38.03 -19.00
N VAL A 123 24.02 38.16 -17.85
CA VAL A 123 24.56 38.86 -16.69
C VAL A 123 25.52 37.95 -15.92
N ILE A 124 26.67 38.47 -15.54
CA ILE A 124 27.61 37.77 -14.66
C ILE A 124 26.98 37.70 -13.25
N PRO A 125 26.80 36.49 -12.66
CA PRO A 125 26.28 36.38 -11.30
C PRO A 125 27.15 37.16 -10.30
N GLY A 126 26.50 37.74 -9.28
CA GLY A 126 27.23 38.39 -8.19
C GLY A 126 28.09 37.40 -7.39
N ALA A 127 29.28 37.79 -6.98
CA ALA A 127 30.19 36.92 -6.20
C ALA A 127 29.56 36.38 -4.90
N VAL A 128 28.53 37.05 -4.38
CA VAL A 128 27.77 36.59 -3.19
C VAL A 128 27.06 35.25 -3.47
N ALA A 129 26.66 34.97 -4.71
CA ALA A 129 26.08 33.67 -5.07
C ALA A 129 27.09 32.53 -4.85
N LEU A 130 28.37 32.75 -5.14
CA LEU A 130 29.40 31.75 -4.89
C LEU A 130 29.60 31.48 -3.40
N VAL A 131 29.57 32.53 -2.57
CA VAL A 131 29.67 32.38 -1.11
C VAL A 131 28.51 31.60 -0.55
N VAL A 132 27.26 31.88 -1.00
CA VAL A 132 26.06 31.15 -0.56
C VAL A 132 26.08 29.69 -1.03
N ALA A 133 26.50 29.40 -2.27
CA ALA A 133 26.68 28.03 -2.76
C ALA A 133 27.69 27.26 -1.90
N LEU A 134 28.84 27.86 -1.56
CA LEU A 134 29.84 27.26 -0.69
C LEU A 134 29.31 27.03 0.73
N ALA A 135 28.63 28.02 1.29
CA ALA A 135 28.00 27.91 2.62
C ALA A 135 26.93 26.78 2.65
N SER A 136 26.17 26.63 1.56
CA SER A 136 25.21 25.54 1.41
C SER A 136 25.88 24.17 1.38
N ILE A 137 26.97 24.01 0.63
CA ILE A 137 27.74 22.75 0.62
C ILE A 137 28.24 22.42 2.03
N ALA A 138 28.85 23.42 2.68
CA ALA A 138 29.38 23.26 4.05
C ALA A 138 28.30 22.89 5.07
N SER A 139 27.13 23.53 5.00
CA SER A 139 26.00 23.23 5.89
C SER A 139 25.40 21.84 5.64
N LYS A 140 25.29 21.41 4.37
CA LYS A 140 24.81 20.04 4.01
C LYS A 140 25.81 18.97 4.44
N GLU A 141 27.12 19.20 4.29
CA GLU A 141 28.15 18.28 4.76
C GLU A 141 28.20 18.23 6.30
N TRP A 142 28.00 19.37 6.98
CA TRP A 142 27.89 19.42 8.43
C TRP A 142 26.68 18.61 8.93
N ILE A 143 25.48 18.77 8.33
CA ILE A 143 24.28 18.03 8.74
C ILE A 143 24.40 16.53 8.44
N TYR A 144 25.06 16.15 7.33
CA TYR A 144 25.42 14.77 7.04
C TYR A 144 26.22 14.15 8.17
N HIS A 145 27.34 14.76 8.55
CA HIS A 145 28.19 14.23 9.62
C HIS A 145 27.50 14.23 10.99
N TYR A 146 26.68 15.24 11.27
CA TYR A 146 25.90 15.31 12.50
C TYR A 146 24.88 14.18 12.58
N THR A 147 24.08 14.02 11.52
CA THR A 147 23.05 12.97 11.43
C THR A 147 23.67 11.57 11.48
N LEU A 148 24.74 11.33 10.71
CA LEU A 148 25.43 10.03 10.68
C LEU A 148 26.00 9.65 12.05
N ARG A 149 26.55 10.61 12.79
CA ARG A 149 27.09 10.38 14.13
C ARG A 149 26.01 9.95 15.12
N ILE A 150 24.83 10.58 15.04
CA ILE A 150 23.68 10.21 15.89
C ILE A 150 23.09 8.88 15.42
N ALA A 151 22.91 8.67 14.11
CA ALA A 151 22.41 7.43 13.54
C ALA A 151 23.20 6.21 14.00
N ARG A 152 24.53 6.29 13.97
CA ARG A 152 25.42 5.22 14.47
C ARG A 152 25.32 5.04 15.98
N LYS A 153 25.14 6.12 16.74
CA LYS A 153 25.00 6.04 18.21
C LYS A 153 23.74 5.29 18.65
N ILE A 154 22.62 5.49 17.93
CA ILE A 154 21.33 4.84 18.22
C ILE A 154 21.06 3.63 17.31
N ASN A 155 22.04 3.23 16.50
CA ASN A 155 21.96 2.11 15.56
C ASN A 155 20.75 2.17 14.60
N SER A 156 20.38 3.39 14.16
CA SER A 156 19.24 3.64 13.28
C SER A 156 19.66 3.66 11.80
N LYS A 157 19.33 2.61 11.05
CA LYS A 157 19.54 2.54 9.59
C LYS A 157 18.76 3.61 8.83
N LEU A 158 17.57 3.99 9.33
CA LEU A 158 16.75 5.05 8.73
C LEU A 158 17.45 6.42 8.78
N LEU A 159 17.99 6.79 9.95
CA LEU A 159 18.76 8.03 10.08
C LEU A 159 20.07 7.98 9.28
N GLU A 160 20.68 6.83 9.16
CA GLU A 160 21.87 6.68 8.32
C GLU A 160 21.54 6.92 6.83
N ALA A 161 20.43 6.35 6.34
CA ALA A 161 19.94 6.62 4.98
C ALA A 161 19.61 8.10 4.78
N ASN A 162 18.98 8.76 5.76
CA ASN A 162 18.70 10.21 5.71
C ASN A 162 19.98 11.04 5.68
N ALA A 163 21.03 10.66 6.43
CA ALA A 163 22.32 11.31 6.34
C ALA A 163 22.89 11.25 4.91
N TRP A 164 22.90 10.08 4.29
CA TRP A 164 23.37 9.92 2.91
C TRP A 164 22.51 10.70 1.91
N HIS A 165 21.22 10.86 2.14
CA HIS A 165 20.35 11.73 1.33
C HIS A 165 20.84 13.17 1.36
N HIS A 166 21.07 13.76 2.54
CA HIS A 166 21.62 15.11 2.66
C HIS A 166 22.95 15.29 1.93
N ARG A 167 23.81 14.26 1.93
CA ARG A 167 25.08 14.29 1.17
C ARG A 167 24.87 14.25 -0.32
N THR A 168 23.93 13.45 -0.80
CA THR A 168 23.57 13.39 -2.23
C THR A 168 23.03 14.74 -2.71
N ASP A 169 22.21 15.42 -1.89
CA ASP A 169 21.70 16.76 -2.22
C ASP A 169 22.76 17.84 -2.27
N SER A 170 23.91 17.64 -1.63
CA SER A 170 25.04 18.56 -1.76
C SER A 170 25.63 18.59 -3.19
N LEU A 171 25.41 17.53 -3.99
CA LEU A 171 25.89 17.48 -5.38
C LEU A 171 25.26 18.56 -6.25
N SER A 172 23.96 18.88 -6.06
CA SER A 172 23.30 19.99 -6.77
C SER A 172 24.00 21.33 -6.47
N SER A 173 24.29 21.58 -5.20
CA SER A 173 24.99 22.80 -4.77
C SER A 173 26.44 22.85 -5.27
N ILE A 174 27.12 21.71 -5.43
CA ILE A 174 28.47 21.65 -6.07
C ILE A 174 28.40 22.04 -7.55
N VAL A 175 27.40 21.54 -8.28
CA VAL A 175 27.17 21.92 -9.68
C VAL A 175 26.99 23.45 -9.80
N VAL A 176 26.16 24.03 -8.92
CA VAL A 176 25.92 25.46 -8.87
C VAL A 176 27.21 26.24 -8.51
N PHE A 177 27.97 25.79 -7.52
CA PHE A 177 29.23 26.41 -7.13
C PHE A 177 30.22 26.48 -8.29
N ILE A 178 30.39 25.37 -9.01
CA ILE A 178 31.29 25.31 -10.19
C ILE A 178 30.79 26.24 -11.31
N ALA A 179 29.46 26.26 -11.54
CA ALA A 179 28.88 27.08 -12.61
C ALA A 179 28.96 28.57 -12.32
N VAL A 180 28.64 29.02 -11.10
CA VAL A 180 28.78 30.41 -10.70
C VAL A 180 30.25 30.83 -10.69
N GLY A 181 31.16 29.98 -10.21
CA GLY A 181 32.59 30.21 -10.26
C GLY A 181 33.10 30.37 -11.70
N GLY A 182 32.68 29.52 -12.60
CA GLY A 182 33.01 29.61 -14.02
C GLY A 182 32.41 30.85 -14.71
N ALA A 183 31.19 31.24 -14.35
CA ALA A 183 30.55 32.45 -14.83
C ALA A 183 31.33 33.72 -14.42
N LEU A 184 31.84 33.76 -13.19
CA LEU A 184 32.71 34.82 -12.70
C LEU A 184 34.05 34.89 -13.41
N LEU A 185 34.55 33.77 -13.97
CA LEU A 185 35.74 33.69 -14.80
C LEU A 185 35.47 34.03 -16.29
N GLY A 186 34.25 34.44 -16.63
CA GLY A 186 33.87 34.86 -17.98
C GLY A 186 33.08 33.85 -18.79
N PHE A 187 32.87 32.63 -18.29
CA PHE A 187 32.02 31.61 -18.92
C PHE A 187 30.55 31.75 -18.50
N THR A 188 29.93 32.90 -18.83
CA THR A 188 28.60 33.30 -18.34
C THR A 188 27.48 32.32 -18.62
N TRP A 189 27.62 31.47 -19.68
CA TRP A 189 26.64 30.44 -20.02
C TRP A 189 26.55 29.31 -19.00
N LEU A 190 27.57 29.13 -18.14
CA LEU A 190 27.62 28.03 -17.17
C LEU A 190 26.52 28.13 -16.10
N ASP A 191 26.16 29.34 -15.68
CA ASP A 191 25.06 29.53 -14.71
C ASP A 191 23.72 29.06 -15.29
N GLN A 192 23.46 29.36 -16.58
CA GLN A 192 22.23 28.92 -17.24
C GLN A 192 22.23 27.41 -17.49
N ALA A 193 23.37 26.84 -17.86
CA ALA A 193 23.51 25.39 -18.04
C ALA A 193 23.28 24.64 -16.73
N ALA A 194 23.84 25.14 -15.63
CA ALA A 194 23.59 24.56 -14.30
C ALA A 194 22.13 24.70 -13.88
N ALA A 195 21.47 25.84 -14.14
CA ALA A 195 20.05 26.02 -13.87
C ALA A 195 19.19 25.00 -14.62
N ILE A 196 19.53 24.69 -15.87
CA ILE A 196 18.83 23.63 -16.64
C ILE A 196 19.05 22.25 -15.99
N ILE A 197 20.29 21.92 -15.61
CA ILE A 197 20.61 20.62 -15.00
C ILE A 197 19.83 20.45 -13.69
N VAL A 198 19.87 21.45 -12.80
CA VAL A 198 19.15 21.41 -11.52
C VAL A 198 17.63 21.40 -11.76
N GLY A 199 17.13 22.19 -12.73
CA GLY A 199 15.73 22.17 -13.14
C GLY A 199 15.27 20.78 -13.60
N LEU A 200 16.09 20.07 -14.38
CA LEU A 200 15.80 18.68 -14.78
C LEU A 200 15.80 17.72 -13.59
N MET A 201 16.65 17.94 -12.59
CA MET A 201 16.61 17.15 -11.35
C MET A 201 15.29 17.37 -10.59
N VAL A 202 14.84 18.62 -10.46
CA VAL A 202 13.55 18.94 -9.83
C VAL A 202 12.36 18.36 -10.62
N ALA A 203 12.39 18.48 -11.96
CA ALA A 203 11.37 17.89 -12.82
C ALA A 203 11.28 16.37 -12.65
N ARG A 204 12.42 15.68 -12.54
CA ARG A 204 12.47 14.24 -12.28
C ARG A 204 11.81 13.87 -10.96
N ILE A 205 12.00 14.66 -9.89
CA ILE A 205 11.34 14.47 -8.60
C ILE A 205 9.82 14.60 -8.79
N GLY A 206 9.36 15.68 -9.43
CA GLY A 206 7.95 15.91 -9.70
C GLY A 206 7.31 14.78 -10.51
N ILE A 207 7.98 14.30 -11.56
CA ILE A 207 7.51 13.15 -12.36
C ILE A 207 7.39 11.90 -11.49
N LYS A 208 8.37 11.62 -10.63
CA LYS A 208 8.34 10.46 -9.73
C LYS A 208 7.17 10.53 -8.75
N LEU A 209 6.90 11.73 -8.17
CA LEU A 209 5.78 11.94 -7.26
C LEU A 209 4.45 11.70 -7.98
N ILE A 210 4.25 12.30 -9.16
CA ILE A 210 3.04 12.09 -9.97
C ILE A 210 2.87 10.62 -10.32
N TRP A 211 3.93 9.97 -10.80
CA TRP A 211 3.87 8.56 -11.23
C TRP A 211 3.48 7.63 -10.09
N ASN A 212 4.05 7.84 -8.89
CA ASN A 212 3.70 7.03 -7.72
C ASN A 212 2.26 7.29 -7.28
N SER A 213 1.83 8.55 -7.25
CA SER A 213 0.46 8.90 -6.91
C SER A 213 -0.57 8.34 -7.91
N LEU A 214 -0.26 8.37 -9.22
CA LEU A 214 -1.12 7.78 -10.25
C LEU A 214 -1.25 6.26 -10.07
N LYS A 215 -0.14 5.56 -9.81
CA LYS A 215 -0.16 4.12 -9.54
C LYS A 215 -1.07 3.78 -8.37
N GLU A 216 -1.01 4.56 -7.30
CA GLU A 216 -1.87 4.37 -6.14
C GLU A 216 -3.34 4.65 -6.46
N LEU A 217 -3.63 5.74 -7.21
CA LEU A 217 -5.00 6.10 -7.60
C LEU A 217 -5.66 5.08 -8.53
N VAL A 218 -4.88 4.35 -9.33
CA VAL A 218 -5.38 3.27 -10.20
C VAL A 218 -5.29 1.89 -9.56
N ASP A 219 -5.17 1.83 -8.23
CA ASP A 219 -5.17 0.61 -7.43
C ASP A 219 -4.10 -0.42 -7.89
N THR A 220 -2.88 0.07 -8.20
CA THR A 220 -1.77 -0.83 -8.55
C THR A 220 -1.47 -1.79 -7.40
N ALA A 221 -1.35 -3.07 -7.71
CA ALA A 221 -1.05 -4.11 -6.75
C ALA A 221 0.34 -3.95 -6.09
N LEU A 222 0.51 -4.57 -4.94
CA LEU A 222 1.82 -4.72 -4.28
C LEU A 222 2.80 -5.50 -5.19
N PRO A 223 4.12 -5.38 -4.96
CA PRO A 223 5.11 -6.15 -5.69
C PRO A 223 4.83 -7.66 -5.61
N GLU A 224 5.05 -8.39 -6.70
CA GLU A 224 4.77 -9.82 -6.81
C GLU A 224 5.42 -10.65 -5.69
N GLN A 225 6.67 -10.33 -5.33
CA GLN A 225 7.37 -11.00 -4.24
C GLN A 225 6.66 -10.84 -2.89
N GLU A 226 6.12 -9.67 -2.61
CA GLU A 226 5.39 -9.37 -1.38
C GLU A 226 4.01 -10.04 -1.38
N THR A 227 3.29 -9.96 -2.50
CA THR A 227 2.01 -10.64 -2.70
C THR A 227 2.14 -12.15 -2.47
N GLU A 228 3.22 -12.75 -2.96
CA GLU A 228 3.49 -14.18 -2.76
C GLU A 228 3.85 -14.52 -1.29
N GLN A 229 4.52 -13.62 -0.58
CA GLN A 229 4.76 -13.79 0.87
C GLN A 229 3.46 -13.74 1.66
N ILE A 230 2.56 -12.80 1.32
CA ILE A 230 1.23 -12.69 1.92
C ILE A 230 0.41 -13.95 1.65
N ARG A 231 0.40 -14.46 0.42
CA ARG A 231 -0.26 -15.70 0.05
C ARG A 231 0.21 -16.89 0.90
N LYS A 232 1.51 -17.08 1.00
CA LYS A 232 2.11 -18.15 1.82
C LYS A 232 1.79 -18.02 3.30
N ALA A 233 1.79 -16.80 3.81
CA ALA A 233 1.41 -16.55 5.21
C ALA A 233 -0.06 -16.94 5.47
N ALA A 234 -0.98 -16.60 4.56
CA ALA A 234 -2.39 -16.99 4.66
C ALA A 234 -2.54 -18.52 4.58
N GLN A 235 -1.87 -19.18 3.65
CA GLN A 235 -1.89 -20.63 3.49
C GLN A 235 -1.30 -21.40 4.69
N SER A 236 -0.48 -20.77 5.52
CA SER A 236 0.10 -21.39 6.71
C SER A 236 -0.91 -21.59 7.86
N ILE A 237 -2.09 -20.95 7.78
CA ILE A 237 -3.12 -21.03 8.82
C ILE A 237 -3.87 -22.36 8.71
N PRO A 238 -4.00 -23.15 9.79
CA PRO A 238 -4.75 -24.38 9.79
C PRO A 238 -6.19 -24.19 9.34
N GLY A 239 -6.67 -25.03 8.44
CA GLY A 239 -8.02 -24.94 7.84
C GLY A 239 -8.06 -24.27 6.48
N VAL A 240 -7.06 -23.47 6.12
CA VAL A 240 -6.88 -22.95 4.75
C VAL A 240 -6.29 -24.06 3.88
N ARG A 241 -6.98 -24.40 2.80
CA ARG A 241 -6.54 -25.36 1.78
C ARG A 241 -5.75 -24.68 0.68
N ASP A 242 -6.26 -23.55 0.21
CA ASP A 242 -5.61 -22.74 -0.82
C ASP A 242 -6.04 -21.27 -0.74
N VAL A 243 -5.31 -20.43 -1.46
CA VAL A 243 -5.60 -19.01 -1.69
C VAL A 243 -5.58 -18.78 -3.20
N HIS A 244 -6.73 -18.94 -3.85
CA HIS A 244 -6.82 -18.87 -5.30
C HIS A 244 -6.94 -17.44 -5.83
N HIS A 245 -7.49 -16.51 -5.06
CA HIS A 245 -7.60 -15.11 -5.44
C HIS A 245 -7.04 -14.20 -4.34
N LEU A 246 -6.13 -13.31 -4.73
CA LEU A 246 -5.56 -12.30 -3.83
C LEU A 246 -5.39 -11.00 -4.61
N ARG A 247 -6.19 -10.00 -4.25
CA ARG A 247 -6.07 -8.61 -4.73
C ARG A 247 -5.46 -7.76 -3.64
N THR A 248 -4.56 -6.90 -4.05
CA THR A 248 -3.89 -5.97 -3.14
C THR A 248 -3.94 -4.58 -3.71
N ARG A 249 -4.07 -3.56 -2.88
CA ARG A 249 -3.95 -2.16 -3.28
C ARG A 249 -3.33 -1.34 -2.17
N THR A 250 -2.61 -0.30 -2.57
CA THR A 250 -2.00 0.66 -1.63
C THR A 250 -2.91 1.87 -1.46
N MET A 251 -3.01 2.38 -0.23
CA MET A 251 -3.74 3.59 0.11
C MET A 251 -2.92 4.39 1.13
N GLY A 252 -2.16 5.38 0.66
CA GLY A 252 -1.17 6.11 1.46
C GLY A 252 -0.06 5.18 1.96
N SER A 253 0.11 5.11 3.26
CA SER A 253 1.09 4.23 3.91
C SER A 253 0.55 2.84 4.23
N ARG A 254 -0.69 2.52 3.86
CA ARG A 254 -1.39 1.28 4.19
C ARG A 254 -1.70 0.46 2.95
N SER A 255 -1.88 -0.83 3.16
CA SER A 255 -2.33 -1.77 2.13
C SER A 255 -3.64 -2.42 2.55
N LEU A 256 -4.53 -2.58 1.57
CA LEU A 256 -5.79 -3.29 1.72
C LEU A 256 -5.72 -4.56 0.88
N LEU A 257 -6.28 -5.63 1.41
CA LEU A 257 -6.29 -6.95 0.78
C LEU A 257 -7.71 -7.45 0.62
N ASP A 258 -8.01 -8.01 -0.56
CA ASP A 258 -9.18 -8.84 -0.80
C ASP A 258 -8.66 -10.26 -1.10
N ILE A 259 -9.04 -11.23 -0.26
CA ILE A 259 -8.48 -12.58 -0.30
C ILE A 259 -9.57 -13.64 -0.30
N HIS A 260 -9.48 -14.60 -1.20
CA HIS A 260 -10.34 -15.77 -1.25
C HIS A 260 -9.63 -16.97 -0.64
N LEU A 261 -10.26 -17.53 0.38
CA LEU A 261 -9.74 -18.64 1.17
C LEU A 261 -10.52 -19.91 0.87
N GLN A 262 -9.90 -20.84 0.19
CA GLN A 262 -10.48 -22.15 0.01
C GLN A 262 -10.37 -22.96 1.31
N VAL A 263 -11.50 -23.49 1.75
CA VAL A 263 -11.63 -24.29 2.97
C VAL A 263 -12.25 -25.67 2.69
N ALA A 264 -12.43 -26.50 3.69
CA ALA A 264 -13.13 -27.77 3.50
C ALA A 264 -14.60 -27.53 3.18
N PRO A 265 -15.18 -28.18 2.14
CA PRO A 265 -16.52 -27.87 1.62
C PRO A 265 -17.67 -28.23 2.56
N HIS A 266 -17.43 -28.99 3.62
CA HIS A 266 -18.46 -29.43 4.56
C HIS A 266 -18.33 -28.84 5.97
N ILE A 267 -17.46 -27.82 6.16
CA ILE A 267 -17.39 -27.10 7.44
C ILE A 267 -18.59 -26.14 7.56
N SER A 268 -18.87 -25.70 8.77
CA SER A 268 -19.92 -24.71 8.99
C SER A 268 -19.46 -23.31 8.52
N VAL A 269 -20.42 -22.45 8.19
CA VAL A 269 -20.13 -21.03 7.87
C VAL A 269 -19.39 -20.35 9.02
N SER A 270 -19.74 -20.67 10.29
CA SER A 270 -19.08 -20.10 11.46
C SER A 270 -17.63 -20.56 11.60
N GLU A 271 -17.31 -21.81 11.26
CA GLU A 271 -15.94 -22.32 11.25
C GLU A 271 -15.12 -21.67 10.14
N GLY A 272 -15.67 -21.57 8.93
CA GLY A 272 -15.02 -20.85 7.85
C GLY A 272 -14.76 -19.39 8.18
N HIS A 273 -15.73 -18.71 8.77
CA HIS A 273 -15.58 -17.32 9.24
C HIS A 273 -14.43 -17.19 10.25
N GLU A 274 -14.34 -18.09 11.22
CA GLU A 274 -13.29 -18.05 12.24
C GLU A 274 -11.90 -18.26 11.62
N ILE A 275 -11.76 -19.16 10.63
CA ILE A 275 -10.51 -19.35 9.84
C ILE A 275 -10.13 -18.00 9.18
N GLY A 276 -11.08 -17.32 8.53
CA GLY A 276 -10.84 -16.02 7.91
C GLY A 276 -10.39 -14.95 8.90
N VAL A 277 -11.01 -14.90 10.09
CA VAL A 277 -10.60 -13.99 11.17
C VAL A 277 -9.17 -14.24 11.62
N TRP A 278 -8.77 -15.52 11.75
CA TRP A 278 -7.39 -15.88 12.09
C TRP A 278 -6.39 -15.49 10.99
N VAL A 279 -6.72 -15.72 9.72
CA VAL A 279 -5.91 -15.28 8.57
C VAL A 279 -5.74 -13.75 8.60
N ALA A 280 -6.84 -13.01 8.71
CA ALA A 280 -6.81 -11.54 8.71
C ALA A 280 -5.98 -10.97 9.87
N ARG A 281 -6.06 -11.60 11.05
CA ARG A 281 -5.24 -11.22 12.20
C ARG A 281 -3.77 -11.55 11.96
N HIS A 282 -3.45 -12.75 11.51
CA HIS A 282 -2.08 -13.20 11.25
C HIS A 282 -1.38 -12.31 10.24
N LEU A 283 -2.05 -11.95 9.14
CA LEU A 283 -1.50 -11.07 8.11
C LEU A 283 -1.22 -9.66 8.66
N ARG A 284 -2.12 -9.08 9.48
CA ARG A 284 -1.87 -7.78 10.11
C ARG A 284 -0.76 -7.80 11.16
N ASP A 285 -0.58 -8.91 11.87
CA ASP A 285 0.48 -9.07 12.87
C ASP A 285 1.85 -9.27 12.21
N GLN A 286 1.90 -9.88 11.03
CA GLN A 286 3.14 -10.18 10.30
C GLN A 286 3.59 -9.04 9.38
N PHE A 287 2.67 -8.25 8.83
CA PHE A 287 2.93 -7.18 7.86
C PHE A 287 2.37 -5.86 8.37
N ASP A 288 3.22 -5.02 8.95
CA ASP A 288 2.84 -3.76 9.63
C ASP A 288 2.04 -2.77 8.75
N HIS A 289 2.22 -2.84 7.43
CA HIS A 289 1.51 -1.96 6.48
C HIS A 289 0.12 -2.47 6.08
N ILE A 290 -0.23 -3.73 6.38
CA ILE A 290 -1.57 -4.26 6.10
C ILE A 290 -2.54 -3.73 7.16
N SER A 291 -3.49 -2.91 6.73
CA SER A 291 -4.48 -2.28 7.64
C SER A 291 -5.84 -2.98 7.61
N ASP A 292 -6.25 -3.46 6.45
CA ASP A 292 -7.53 -4.12 6.28
C ASP A 292 -7.42 -5.35 5.40
N VAL A 293 -8.17 -6.39 5.76
CA VAL A 293 -8.24 -7.67 5.05
C VAL A 293 -9.70 -8.07 4.94
N THR A 294 -10.24 -7.96 3.75
CA THR A 294 -11.54 -8.53 3.39
C THR A 294 -11.32 -9.95 2.91
N PHE A 295 -11.97 -10.90 3.55
CA PHE A 295 -11.85 -12.30 3.14
C PHE A 295 -13.18 -12.87 2.67
N HIS A 296 -13.12 -13.67 1.62
CA HIS A 296 -14.17 -14.54 1.14
C HIS A 296 -13.82 -15.99 1.51
N ILE A 297 -14.81 -16.77 1.85
CA ILE A 297 -14.64 -18.19 2.23
C ILE A 297 -15.28 -19.04 1.15
N ASP A 298 -14.48 -19.83 0.47
CA ASP A 298 -14.90 -20.63 -0.67
C ASP A 298 -14.76 -22.13 -0.37
N PRO A 299 -15.82 -22.92 -0.65
CA PRO A 299 -15.77 -24.38 -0.51
C PRO A 299 -14.92 -25.06 -1.61
N GLU A 300 -14.72 -24.37 -2.74
CA GLU A 300 -14.00 -24.85 -3.93
C GLU A 300 -13.31 -23.68 -4.64
N ASP A 301 -12.48 -23.98 -5.66
CA ASP A 301 -11.86 -22.93 -6.49
C ASP A 301 -12.87 -22.45 -7.53
N ASP A 302 -13.33 -21.21 -7.35
CA ASP A 302 -14.29 -20.54 -8.24
C ASP A 302 -13.65 -19.43 -9.10
N ALA A 303 -12.30 -19.37 -9.16
CA ALA A 303 -11.57 -18.31 -9.87
C ALA A 303 -11.94 -18.18 -11.35
N GLU A 304 -12.40 -19.25 -11.99
CA GLU A 304 -12.85 -19.24 -13.39
C GLU A 304 -14.36 -18.89 -13.52
N THR A 305 -15.12 -18.84 -12.42
CA THR A 305 -16.59 -18.66 -12.42
C THR A 305 -17.05 -17.24 -12.05
N ASP A 306 -16.17 -16.26 -12.11
CA ASP A 306 -16.44 -14.84 -11.76
C ASP A 306 -17.68 -14.24 -12.48
N ASN A 307 -18.25 -14.93 -13.45
CA ASN A 307 -19.47 -14.52 -14.16
C ASN A 307 -20.34 -15.74 -14.51
N PRO A 308 -21.01 -16.35 -13.50
CA PRO A 308 -21.83 -17.54 -13.77
C PRO A 308 -22.90 -17.22 -14.83
N ASP A 309 -23.03 -18.11 -15.80
CA ASP A 309 -24.09 -18.05 -16.81
C ASP A 309 -25.45 -18.01 -16.08
N PRO A 310 -26.27 -16.97 -16.26
CA PRO A 310 -27.56 -16.87 -15.58
C PRO A 310 -28.45 -18.10 -15.81
N ASP A 311 -28.30 -18.78 -16.96
CA ASP A 311 -29.06 -19.97 -17.29
C ASP A 311 -28.57 -21.25 -16.59
N LYS A 312 -27.40 -21.17 -15.92
CA LYS A 312 -26.81 -22.26 -15.14
C LYS A 312 -26.90 -22.05 -13.62
N MET A 313 -27.54 -20.99 -13.16
CA MET A 313 -27.68 -20.74 -11.74
C MET A 313 -28.43 -21.88 -11.05
N LEU A 314 -27.84 -22.41 -9.98
CA LEU A 314 -28.48 -23.44 -9.15
C LEU A 314 -29.68 -22.86 -8.40
N PRO A 315 -30.76 -23.67 -8.22
CA PRO A 315 -31.93 -23.22 -7.45
C PRO A 315 -31.54 -22.95 -5.98
N LEU A 316 -32.12 -21.91 -5.39
CA LEU A 316 -31.92 -21.60 -3.99
C LEU A 316 -32.74 -22.55 -3.10
N ARG A 317 -32.42 -22.58 -1.80
CA ARG A 317 -33.06 -23.48 -0.83
C ARG A 317 -34.60 -23.57 -0.92
N PRO A 318 -35.39 -22.48 -1.04
CA PRO A 318 -36.83 -22.58 -1.16
C PRO A 318 -37.30 -23.40 -2.37
N ASP A 319 -36.66 -23.16 -3.53
CA ASP A 319 -36.99 -23.86 -4.77
C ASP A 319 -36.52 -25.32 -4.73
N VAL A 320 -35.30 -25.57 -4.18
CA VAL A 320 -34.80 -26.93 -3.93
C VAL A 320 -35.78 -27.72 -3.08
N GLN A 321 -36.24 -27.14 -1.96
CA GLN A 321 -37.18 -27.81 -1.05
C GLN A 321 -38.52 -28.11 -1.74
N THR A 322 -39.04 -27.19 -2.53
CA THR A 322 -40.30 -27.39 -3.28
C THR A 322 -40.14 -28.53 -4.29
N LEU A 323 -39.06 -28.46 -5.13
CA LEU A 323 -38.80 -29.47 -6.15
C LEU A 323 -38.56 -30.87 -5.52
N LEU A 324 -37.81 -30.93 -4.46
CA LEU A 324 -37.58 -32.21 -3.76
C LEU A 324 -38.84 -32.73 -3.08
N HIS A 325 -39.69 -31.88 -2.48
CA HIS A 325 -40.95 -32.27 -1.91
C HIS A 325 -41.87 -32.88 -2.98
N GLU A 326 -42.00 -32.24 -4.14
CA GLU A 326 -42.79 -32.78 -5.28
C GLU A 326 -42.29 -34.15 -5.80
N ARG A 327 -40.97 -34.39 -5.76
CA ARG A 327 -40.37 -35.66 -6.25
C ARG A 327 -40.38 -36.78 -5.22
N TRP A 328 -40.37 -36.37 -3.94
CA TRP A 328 -40.32 -37.31 -2.81
C TRP A 328 -41.65 -37.46 -2.08
N GLU A 329 -42.72 -36.84 -2.63
CA GLU A 329 -44.08 -37.02 -2.13
C GLU A 329 -44.47 -38.50 -2.27
N GLY A 330 -44.83 -39.10 -1.10
CA GLY A 330 -45.16 -40.52 -1.01
C GLY A 330 -43.97 -41.46 -0.73
N GLU A 331 -42.75 -40.96 -0.64
CA GLU A 331 -41.63 -41.76 -0.14
C GLU A 331 -41.70 -41.85 1.41
N ASP A 332 -41.73 -43.11 1.88
CA ASP A 332 -41.71 -43.36 3.33
C ASP A 332 -40.49 -42.73 3.99
N HIS A 333 -40.70 -42.13 5.12
CA HIS A 333 -39.69 -41.49 5.95
C HIS A 333 -39.19 -40.11 5.50
N TYR A 334 -39.38 -39.63 4.26
CA TYR A 334 -38.87 -38.32 3.83
C TYR A 334 -39.30 -37.16 4.77
N GLU A 335 -40.59 -37.09 5.11
CA GLU A 335 -41.14 -36.04 6.00
C GLU A 335 -40.66 -36.10 7.45
N LYS A 336 -40.02 -37.20 7.85
CA LYS A 336 -39.46 -37.36 9.20
C LYS A 336 -38.08 -36.79 9.37
N ALA A 337 -37.42 -36.33 8.29
CA ALA A 337 -36.13 -35.66 8.40
C ALA A 337 -36.28 -34.39 9.24
N HIS A 338 -35.53 -34.29 10.32
CA HIS A 338 -35.61 -33.13 11.21
C HIS A 338 -34.71 -31.97 10.73
N GLN A 339 -33.74 -32.23 9.87
CA GLN A 339 -32.86 -31.23 9.31
C GLN A 339 -32.42 -31.63 7.89
N THR A 340 -32.32 -30.61 7.01
CA THR A 340 -31.77 -30.75 5.66
C THR A 340 -30.62 -29.75 5.48
N THR A 341 -29.46 -30.23 5.06
CA THR A 341 -28.33 -29.39 4.69
C THR A 341 -28.08 -29.50 3.18
N LEU A 342 -27.82 -28.36 2.53
CA LEU A 342 -27.51 -28.28 1.12
C LEU A 342 -26.06 -27.83 0.97
N HIS A 343 -25.31 -28.56 0.13
CA HIS A 343 -23.96 -28.20 -0.25
C HIS A 343 -23.92 -27.93 -1.74
N TYR A 344 -23.58 -26.72 -2.12
CA TYR A 344 -23.45 -26.25 -3.50
C TYR A 344 -22.00 -26.43 -3.91
N LEU A 345 -21.71 -27.42 -4.76
CA LEU A 345 -20.34 -27.83 -5.14
C LEU A 345 -20.33 -28.33 -6.58
N ASP A 346 -19.33 -27.96 -7.36
CA ASP A 346 -19.13 -28.38 -8.75
C ASP A 346 -20.37 -28.14 -9.64
N GLU A 347 -21.00 -26.95 -9.53
CA GLU A 347 -22.25 -26.61 -10.24
C GLU A 347 -23.41 -27.59 -9.96
N GLN A 348 -23.42 -28.28 -8.83
CA GLN A 348 -24.45 -29.23 -8.40
C GLN A 348 -24.76 -29.09 -6.90
N ILE A 349 -25.80 -29.76 -6.44
CA ILE A 349 -26.22 -29.74 -5.05
C ILE A 349 -26.15 -31.14 -4.46
N ASP A 350 -25.41 -31.28 -3.35
CA ASP A 350 -25.53 -32.44 -2.46
C ASP A 350 -26.56 -32.12 -1.37
N VAL A 351 -27.42 -33.07 -1.08
CA VAL A 351 -28.49 -32.98 -0.07
C VAL A 351 -28.22 -33.96 1.06
N ASP A 352 -28.01 -33.44 2.26
CA ASP A 352 -27.87 -34.24 3.48
C ASP A 352 -29.16 -34.16 4.29
N LEU A 353 -29.76 -35.30 4.56
CA LEU A 353 -30.98 -35.47 5.38
C LEU A 353 -30.59 -36.09 6.71
N PHE A 354 -31.03 -35.47 7.79
CA PHE A 354 -30.74 -35.92 9.16
C PHE A 354 -31.99 -36.47 9.83
N TYR A 355 -31.87 -37.68 10.36
CA TYR A 355 -32.92 -38.38 11.07
C TYR A 355 -32.49 -38.72 12.49
N ARG A 356 -33.45 -38.81 13.40
CA ARG A 356 -33.22 -39.38 14.72
C ARG A 356 -33.27 -40.91 14.61
N VAL A 357 -32.61 -41.60 15.53
CA VAL A 357 -32.52 -43.08 15.56
C VAL A 357 -33.90 -43.75 15.67
N ASP A 358 -34.87 -43.08 16.31
CA ASP A 358 -36.27 -43.56 16.45
C ASP A 358 -37.13 -43.32 15.19
N GLN A 359 -36.66 -42.56 14.24
CA GLN A 359 -37.38 -42.17 13.02
C GLN A 359 -37.04 -43.03 11.79
N LEU A 360 -35.79 -43.51 11.73
CA LEU A 360 -35.28 -44.30 10.59
C LEU A 360 -34.36 -45.42 11.10
N PRO A 361 -34.70 -46.72 10.83
CA PRO A 361 -33.80 -47.83 11.11
C PRO A 361 -32.53 -47.73 10.29
N ILE A 362 -31.36 -48.04 10.89
CA ILE A 362 -30.04 -47.96 10.22
C ILE A 362 -30.00 -48.84 8.96
N GLU A 363 -30.72 -49.98 8.98
CA GLU A 363 -30.77 -50.91 7.84
C GLU A 363 -31.48 -50.32 6.61
N GLU A 364 -32.33 -49.29 6.79
CA GLU A 364 -33.08 -48.63 5.72
C GLU A 364 -32.35 -47.43 5.12
N VAL A 365 -31.25 -46.96 5.73
CA VAL A 365 -30.52 -45.73 5.30
C VAL A 365 -30.10 -45.83 3.81
N GLU A 366 -29.38 -46.88 3.47
CA GLU A 366 -28.86 -47.05 2.09
C GLU A 366 -30.03 -47.24 1.09
N HIS A 367 -31.07 -47.94 1.48
CA HIS A 367 -32.24 -48.10 0.63
C HIS A 367 -33.00 -46.80 0.39
N LEU A 368 -33.12 -45.96 1.41
CA LEU A 368 -33.76 -44.64 1.33
C LEU A 368 -32.95 -43.69 0.42
N GLU A 369 -31.61 -43.64 0.56
CA GLU A 369 -30.75 -42.83 -0.30
C GLU A 369 -30.92 -43.15 -1.79
N VAL A 370 -30.96 -44.46 -2.11
CA VAL A 370 -31.13 -44.94 -3.48
C VAL A 370 -32.51 -44.56 -4.04
N ARG A 371 -33.59 -44.74 -3.24
CA ARG A 371 -34.97 -44.39 -3.66
C ARG A 371 -35.12 -42.88 -3.87
N LEU A 372 -34.66 -42.04 -2.93
CA LEU A 372 -34.74 -40.59 -3.04
C LEU A 372 -33.98 -40.09 -4.25
N LYS A 373 -32.77 -40.61 -4.48
CA LYS A 373 -31.97 -40.25 -5.64
C LYS A 373 -32.64 -40.68 -6.94
N ALA A 374 -33.25 -41.86 -6.99
CA ALA A 374 -33.95 -42.38 -8.18
C ALA A 374 -35.23 -41.57 -8.49
N ALA A 375 -35.99 -41.17 -7.48
CA ALA A 375 -37.20 -40.37 -7.61
C ALA A 375 -36.92 -38.96 -8.16
N ALA A 376 -35.75 -38.41 -7.88
CA ALA A 376 -35.34 -37.07 -8.31
C ALA A 376 -34.29 -37.10 -9.46
N LYS A 377 -34.21 -38.16 -10.25
CA LYS A 377 -33.20 -38.35 -11.33
C LYS A 377 -33.28 -37.32 -12.48
N ASP A 378 -34.42 -36.68 -12.63
CA ASP A 378 -34.69 -35.64 -13.63
C ASP A 378 -34.10 -34.26 -13.22
N LEU A 379 -33.75 -34.10 -11.96
CA LEU A 379 -33.13 -32.88 -11.43
C LEU A 379 -31.62 -32.92 -11.74
N ALA A 380 -31.22 -32.31 -12.85
CA ALA A 380 -29.83 -32.33 -13.34
C ALA A 380 -28.83 -31.72 -12.30
N TRP A 381 -29.30 -30.78 -11.47
CA TRP A 381 -28.50 -30.16 -10.44
C TRP A 381 -28.29 -31.02 -9.19
N LEU A 382 -29.09 -32.10 -8.97
CA LEU A 382 -28.97 -32.95 -7.81
C LEU A 382 -27.87 -33.99 -7.99
N ARG A 383 -26.71 -33.80 -7.35
CA ARG A 383 -25.57 -34.71 -7.44
C ARG A 383 -25.71 -35.93 -6.55
N ARG A 384 -25.98 -35.72 -5.26
CA ARG A 384 -25.98 -36.75 -4.21
C ARG A 384 -27.05 -36.50 -3.18
N VAL A 385 -27.63 -37.58 -2.70
CA VAL A 385 -28.47 -37.58 -1.47
C VAL A 385 -27.77 -38.45 -0.46
N ARG A 386 -27.56 -37.96 0.74
CA ARG A 386 -27.00 -38.70 1.88
C ARG A 386 -28.00 -38.64 3.06
N VAL A 387 -28.09 -39.74 3.76
CA VAL A 387 -28.98 -39.91 4.90
C VAL A 387 -28.13 -40.17 6.14
N TRP A 388 -28.29 -39.36 7.14
CA TRP A 388 -27.60 -39.44 8.40
C TRP A 388 -28.60 -39.79 9.53
N VAL A 389 -28.25 -40.78 10.35
CA VAL A 389 -29.04 -41.19 11.52
C VAL A 389 -28.19 -40.97 12.75
N GLY A 390 -28.69 -40.12 13.67
CA GLY A 390 -28.01 -39.80 14.93
C GLY A 390 -29.00 -39.48 16.03
N GLY A 391 -28.51 -39.59 17.27
CA GLY A 391 -29.28 -39.26 18.45
C GLY A 391 -29.03 -37.88 18.99
#